data_202d2bdb34dfaf38ec4f22f6b4973f8a
#
_entry.id   202d2bdb34dfaf38ec4f22f6b4973f8a
#
_cell.length_a   1.000
_cell.length_b   1.000
_cell.length_c   1.000
_cell.angle_alpha   90.00
_cell.angle_beta   90.00
_cell.angle_gamma   90.00
#
_symmetry.space_group_name_H-M   'P 1'
#
loop_
_entity.id
_entity.type
_entity.pdbx_description
1 polymer ?
#
loop_
_entity_poly.entity_id
_entity_poly.type
_entity_poly.pdbx_seq_one_letter_code
_entity_poly.pdbx_strand_id
1 'polypeptide(L)'
;MRELFVEKVIDLAGEFLDNNQRIKLKEILTEICLNYHIEILEQNRKQEIQKNNEEILNKFISSKEIEGCSLRTLKYYKDNITKMLDTVNLPINEITTETLRNYLSNYKNNSTAGMVTIDNIRRTLSSFFAW
;
A
#
# COMPACT_ATOMS: atom_id res chain seq x y z
N MET A 1 9.11 -3.38 -25.00
CA MET A 1 9.46 -1.96 -24.84
C MET A 1 10.81 -1.75 -24.18
N ARG A 2 11.08 -2.44 -23.08
CA ARG A 2 12.35 -2.35 -22.36
C ARG A 2 13.55 -2.77 -23.20
N GLU A 3 13.47 -3.88 -23.91
CA GLU A 3 14.49 -4.39 -24.80
C GLU A 3 14.76 -3.45 -25.96
N LEU A 4 13.72 -2.86 -26.55
CA LEU A 4 13.81 -1.84 -27.59
C LEU A 4 14.52 -0.57 -27.11
N PHE A 5 14.27 -0.15 -25.88
CA PHE A 5 14.94 1.00 -25.26
C PHE A 5 16.44 0.76 -25.11
N VAL A 6 16.82 -0.39 -24.55
CA VAL A 6 18.24 -0.76 -24.37
C VAL A 6 18.96 -0.88 -25.69
N GLU A 7 18.38 -1.54 -26.69
CA GLU A 7 18.96 -1.67 -28.04
C GLU A 7 19.15 -0.31 -28.71
N LYS A 8 18.16 0.57 -28.57
CA LYS A 8 18.23 1.92 -29.17
C LYS A 8 19.33 2.77 -28.54
N VAL A 9 19.51 2.70 -27.22
CA VAL A 9 20.62 3.40 -26.55
C VAL A 9 21.96 2.85 -27.00
N ILE A 10 22.11 1.54 -27.13
CA ILE A 10 23.34 0.90 -27.59
C ILE A 10 23.65 1.23 -29.04
N ASP A 11 22.66 1.25 -29.91
CA ASP A 11 22.82 1.65 -31.31
C ASP A 11 23.29 3.11 -31.45
N LEU A 12 22.68 4.02 -30.67
CA LEU A 12 23.07 5.42 -30.66
C LEU A 12 24.49 5.67 -30.09
N ALA A 13 24.87 4.90 -29.07
CA ALA A 13 26.20 4.98 -28.46
C ALA A 13 27.27 4.14 -29.18
N GLY A 14 26.85 3.28 -30.08
CA GLY A 14 27.72 2.28 -30.73
C GLY A 14 28.87 2.82 -31.56
N GLU A 15 28.79 4.07 -32.02
CA GLU A 15 29.85 4.73 -32.73
C GLU A 15 31.06 5.09 -31.86
N PHE A 16 30.86 5.19 -30.55
CA PHE A 16 31.85 5.61 -29.58
C PHE A 16 32.41 4.45 -28.72
N LEU A 17 31.83 3.26 -28.83
CA LEU A 17 32.11 2.15 -27.93
C LEU A 17 32.69 0.96 -28.69
N ASP A 18 33.69 0.29 -28.11
CA ASP A 18 34.14 -1.03 -28.58
C ASP A 18 33.15 -2.13 -28.14
N ASN A 19 33.35 -3.38 -28.59
CA ASN A 19 32.48 -4.49 -28.33
C ASN A 19 32.35 -4.81 -26.81
N ASN A 20 33.44 -4.72 -26.06
CA ASN A 20 33.44 -4.96 -24.62
C ASN A 20 32.64 -3.87 -23.86
N GLN A 21 32.82 -2.65 -24.28
CA GLN A 21 32.07 -1.51 -23.71
C GLN A 21 30.58 -1.58 -24.03
N ARG A 22 30.20 -2.03 -25.22
CA ARG A 22 28.79 -2.25 -25.61
C ARG A 22 28.13 -3.32 -24.73
N ILE A 23 28.81 -4.43 -24.53
CA ILE A 23 28.32 -5.54 -23.68
C ILE A 23 28.10 -5.04 -22.24
N LYS A 24 29.08 -4.34 -21.71
CA LYS A 24 29.04 -3.80 -20.35
C LYS A 24 27.93 -2.75 -20.18
N LEU A 25 27.77 -1.86 -21.15
CA LEU A 25 26.68 -0.87 -21.16
C LEU A 25 25.31 -1.56 -21.23
N LYS A 26 25.16 -2.59 -22.05
CA LYS A 26 23.93 -3.36 -22.17
C LYS A 26 23.54 -4.01 -20.83
N GLU A 27 24.50 -4.60 -20.14
CA GLU A 27 24.28 -5.20 -18.81
C GLU A 27 23.82 -4.15 -17.80
N ILE A 28 24.46 -3.00 -17.73
CA ILE A 28 24.12 -1.91 -16.83
C ILE A 28 22.73 -1.36 -17.13
N LEU A 29 22.41 -1.12 -18.39
CA LEU A 29 21.09 -0.61 -18.80
C LEU A 29 19.98 -1.62 -18.52
N THR A 30 20.22 -2.90 -18.74
CA THR A 30 19.25 -3.96 -18.45
C THR A 30 18.95 -4.03 -16.97
N GLU A 31 19.96 -3.95 -16.12
CA GLU A 31 19.82 -3.93 -14.66
C GLU A 31 19.04 -2.70 -14.18
N ILE A 32 19.39 -1.52 -14.69
CA ILE A 32 18.69 -0.27 -14.34
C ILE A 32 17.22 -0.33 -14.76
N CYS A 33 16.95 -0.78 -15.98
CA CYS A 33 15.58 -0.91 -16.49
C CYS A 33 14.74 -1.89 -15.69
N LEU A 34 15.32 -3.00 -15.22
CA LEU A 34 14.66 -3.97 -14.34
C LEU A 34 14.26 -3.34 -13.01
N ASN A 35 15.21 -2.66 -12.36
CA ASN A 35 14.97 -2.00 -11.09
C ASN A 35 13.91 -0.89 -11.21
N TYR A 36 14.02 -0.07 -12.23
CA TYR A 36 13.06 1.00 -12.50
C TYR A 36 11.65 0.48 -12.78
N HIS A 37 11.56 -0.60 -13.54
CA HIS A 37 10.27 -1.22 -13.84
C HIS A 37 9.62 -1.82 -12.59
N ILE A 38 10.40 -2.45 -11.70
CA ILE A 38 9.93 -2.99 -10.43
C ILE A 38 9.40 -1.88 -9.53
N GLU A 39 10.09 -0.77 -9.41
CA GLU A 39 9.67 0.39 -8.61
C GLU A 39 8.33 0.97 -9.10
N ILE A 40 8.17 1.16 -10.40
CA ILE A 40 6.92 1.67 -10.99
C ILE A 40 5.76 0.71 -10.71
N LEU A 41 5.96 -0.59 -10.87
CA LEU A 41 4.92 -1.59 -10.60
C LEU A 41 4.52 -1.62 -9.13
N GLU A 42 5.47 -1.52 -8.22
CA GLU A 42 5.19 -1.45 -6.78
C GLU A 42 4.41 -0.20 -6.39
N GLN A 43 4.77 0.96 -6.94
CA GLN A 43 4.04 2.20 -6.70
C GLN A 43 2.62 2.13 -7.23
N ASN A 44 2.41 1.63 -8.43
CA ASN A 44 1.10 1.44 -9.02
C ASN A 44 0.24 0.48 -8.19
N ARG A 45 0.82 -0.61 -7.72
CA ARG A 45 0.13 -1.59 -6.86
C ARG A 45 -0.30 -0.95 -5.53
N LYS A 46 0.57 -0.19 -4.89
CA LYS A 46 0.24 0.52 -3.65
C LYS A 46 -0.90 1.52 -3.84
N GLN A 47 -0.86 2.30 -4.91
CA GLN A 47 -1.92 3.26 -5.23
C GLN A 47 -3.26 2.58 -5.50
N GLU A 48 -3.25 1.46 -6.21
CA GLU A 48 -4.46 0.68 -6.49
C GLU A 48 -5.06 0.09 -5.21
N ILE A 49 -4.24 -0.48 -4.35
CA ILE A 49 -4.66 -0.99 -3.03
C ILE A 49 -5.28 0.13 -2.20
N GLN A 50 -4.62 1.27 -2.12
CA GLN A 50 -5.10 2.42 -1.36
C GLN A 50 -6.45 2.91 -1.87
N LYS A 51 -6.60 3.05 -3.17
CA LYS A 51 -7.84 3.47 -3.81
C LYS A 51 -8.99 2.50 -3.54
N ASN A 52 -8.76 1.21 -3.70
CA ASN A 52 -9.77 0.19 -3.46
C ASN A 52 -10.19 0.13 -1.98
N ASN A 53 -9.24 0.20 -1.07
CA ASN A 53 -9.51 0.24 0.36
C ASN A 53 -10.31 1.48 0.77
N GLU A 54 -9.98 2.63 0.21
CA GLU A 54 -10.70 3.89 0.46
C GLU A 54 -12.15 3.83 -0.03
N GLU A 55 -12.40 3.26 -1.20
CA GLU A 55 -13.75 3.06 -1.72
C GLU A 55 -14.60 2.17 -0.79
N ILE A 56 -14.04 1.09 -0.28
CA ILE A 56 -14.72 0.18 0.66
C ILE A 56 -14.98 0.90 1.99
N LEU A 57 -14.01 1.64 2.50
CA LEU A 57 -14.17 2.42 3.72
C LEU A 57 -15.28 3.46 3.59
N ASN A 58 -15.33 4.17 2.48
CA ASN A 58 -16.37 5.17 2.24
C ASN A 58 -17.77 4.55 2.20
N LYS A 59 -17.92 3.36 1.64
CA LYS A 59 -19.17 2.61 1.66
C LYS A 59 -19.58 2.22 3.09
N PHE A 60 -18.65 1.79 3.90
CA PHE A 60 -18.88 1.49 5.31
C PHE A 60 -19.34 2.72 6.09
N ILE A 61 -18.64 3.83 5.95
CA ILE A 61 -19.00 5.10 6.61
C ILE A 61 -20.39 5.57 6.19
N SER A 62 -20.72 5.50 4.89
CA SER A 62 -22.04 5.83 4.39
C SER A 62 -23.15 4.96 4.99
N SER A 63 -22.89 3.65 5.13
CA SER A 63 -23.81 2.73 5.79
C SER A 63 -24.05 3.10 7.26
N LYS A 64 -22.99 3.46 7.97
CA LYS A 64 -23.09 3.89 9.38
C LYS A 64 -23.80 5.23 9.53
N GLU A 65 -23.66 6.12 8.59
CA GLU A 65 -24.41 7.37 8.53
C GLU A 65 -25.92 7.13 8.38
N ILE A 66 -26.31 6.22 7.51
CA ILE A 66 -27.72 5.80 7.31
C ILE A 66 -28.28 5.15 8.59
N GLU A 67 -27.49 4.39 9.33
CA GLU A 67 -27.87 3.80 10.61
C GLU A 67 -28.04 4.83 11.74
N GLY A 68 -27.71 6.10 11.50
CA GLY A 68 -27.90 7.17 12.46
C GLY A 68 -26.72 7.46 13.37
N CYS A 69 -25.50 6.98 13.02
CA CYS A 69 -24.29 7.33 13.75
C CYS A 69 -24.00 8.84 13.69
N SER A 70 -23.55 9.40 14.82
CA SER A 70 -23.17 10.82 14.88
C SER A 70 -21.94 11.12 14.02
N LEU A 71 -21.78 12.36 13.60
CA LEU A 71 -20.59 12.80 12.84
C LEU A 71 -19.31 12.53 13.61
N ARG A 72 -19.32 12.68 14.94
CA ARG A 72 -18.17 12.38 15.80
C ARG A 72 -17.80 10.89 15.75
N THR A 73 -18.78 10.00 15.81
CA THR A 73 -18.58 8.55 15.71
C THR A 73 -18.08 8.16 14.33
N LEU A 74 -18.64 8.72 13.27
CA LEU A 74 -18.18 8.47 11.89
C LEU A 74 -16.73 8.90 11.69
N LYS A 75 -16.36 10.06 12.20
CA LYS A 75 -14.97 10.53 12.15
C LYS A 75 -14.01 9.59 12.91
N TYR A 76 -14.40 9.15 14.08
CA TYR A 76 -13.65 8.21 14.89
C TYR A 76 -13.43 6.90 14.14
N TYR A 77 -14.47 6.34 13.53
CA TYR A 77 -14.37 5.13 12.72
C TYR A 77 -13.43 5.32 11.53
N LYS A 78 -13.63 6.40 10.78
CA LYS A 78 -12.82 6.70 9.61
C LYS A 78 -11.34 6.85 9.96
N ASP A 79 -11.02 7.61 11.00
CA ASP A 79 -9.63 7.87 11.42
C ASP A 79 -8.93 6.57 11.86
N ASN A 80 -9.59 5.75 12.66
CA ASN A 80 -9.00 4.51 13.14
C ASN A 80 -8.83 3.45 12.04
N ILE A 81 -9.80 3.31 11.17
CA ILE A 81 -9.73 2.36 10.05
C ILE A 81 -8.69 2.80 9.04
N THR A 82 -8.64 4.09 8.68
CA THR A 82 -7.62 4.64 7.77
C THR A 82 -6.22 4.40 8.32
N LYS A 83 -6.01 4.67 9.59
CA LYS A 83 -4.71 4.44 10.24
C LYS A 83 -4.28 2.98 10.19
N MET A 84 -5.20 2.07 10.41
CA MET A 84 -4.94 0.63 10.29
C MET A 84 -4.61 0.24 8.85
N LEU A 85 -5.39 0.67 7.86
CA LEU A 85 -5.18 0.35 6.45
C LEU A 85 -3.84 0.89 5.93
N ASP A 86 -3.46 2.10 6.31
CA ASP A 86 -2.19 2.70 5.93
C ASP A 86 -0.98 1.97 6.56
N THR A 87 -1.14 1.51 7.79
CA THR A 87 -0.08 0.78 8.52
C THR A 87 0.09 -0.64 7.99
N VAL A 88 -0.99 -1.37 7.78
CA VAL A 88 -0.99 -2.76 7.31
C VAL A 88 -0.62 -2.83 5.83
N ASN A 89 -1.08 -1.88 5.03
CA ASN A 89 -0.78 -1.74 3.60
C ASN A 89 -1.10 -3.01 2.77
N LEU A 90 -2.22 -3.63 3.07
CA LEU A 90 -2.76 -4.79 2.36
C LEU A 90 -4.17 -4.49 1.83
N PRO A 91 -4.60 -5.16 0.73
CA PRO A 91 -6.01 -5.16 0.35
C PRO A 91 -6.89 -5.69 1.50
N ILE A 92 -8.08 -5.11 1.66
CA ILE A 92 -8.98 -5.48 2.75
C ILE A 92 -9.30 -6.98 2.77
N ASN A 93 -9.46 -7.59 1.62
CA ASN A 93 -9.74 -9.02 1.49
C ASN A 93 -8.56 -9.94 1.88
N GLU A 94 -7.36 -9.41 1.99
CA GLU A 94 -6.17 -10.15 2.43
C GLU A 94 -5.86 -9.94 3.92
N ILE A 95 -6.56 -9.04 4.60
CA ILE A 95 -6.38 -8.77 6.03
C ILE A 95 -7.04 -9.88 6.84
N THR A 96 -6.24 -10.57 7.64
CA THR A 96 -6.69 -11.65 8.52
C THR A 96 -6.82 -11.20 9.97
N THR A 97 -7.46 -12.02 10.79
CA THR A 97 -7.53 -11.80 12.25
C THR A 97 -6.14 -11.66 12.86
N GLU A 98 -5.19 -12.46 12.42
CA GLU A 98 -3.81 -12.40 12.89
C GLU A 98 -3.13 -11.08 12.51
N THR A 99 -3.34 -10.59 11.29
CA THR A 99 -2.88 -9.27 10.85
C THR A 99 -3.37 -8.17 11.80
N LEU A 100 -4.64 -8.20 12.16
CA LEU A 100 -5.23 -7.22 13.08
C LEU A 100 -4.70 -7.37 14.52
N ARG A 101 -4.49 -8.58 15.00
CA ARG A 101 -3.87 -8.82 16.30
C ARG A 101 -2.47 -8.25 16.37
N ASN A 102 -1.66 -8.47 15.34
CA ASN A 102 -0.32 -7.91 15.23
C ASN A 102 -0.34 -6.39 15.17
N TYR A 103 -1.27 -5.80 14.43
CA TYR A 103 -1.47 -4.36 14.37
C TYR A 103 -1.78 -3.78 15.76
N LEU A 104 -2.74 -4.36 16.49
CA LEU A 104 -3.12 -3.90 17.82
C LEU A 104 -1.99 -4.08 18.83
N SER A 105 -1.25 -5.18 18.76
CA SER A 105 -0.08 -5.44 19.61
C SER A 105 1.03 -4.39 19.38
N ASN A 106 1.34 -4.10 18.13
CA ASN A 106 2.31 -3.08 17.78
C ASN A 106 1.84 -1.67 18.18
N TYR A 107 0.55 -1.38 18.04
CA TYR A 107 -0.03 -0.11 18.46
C TYR A 107 0.13 0.09 19.97
N LYS A 108 -0.16 -0.93 20.76
CA LYS A 108 0.02 -0.93 22.21
C LYS A 108 1.48 -0.71 22.61
N ASN A 109 2.41 -1.37 21.95
CA ASN A 109 3.85 -1.28 22.26
C ASN A 109 4.47 0.06 21.86
N ASN A 110 3.96 0.69 20.78
CA ASN A 110 4.52 1.92 20.22
C ASN A 110 3.77 3.19 20.65
N SER A 111 2.76 3.08 21.49
CA SER A 111 1.98 4.21 21.98
C SER A 111 1.76 4.14 23.49
N THR A 112 1.35 5.27 24.07
CA THR A 112 0.96 5.36 25.49
C THR A 112 -0.52 5.02 25.71
N ALA A 113 -1.21 4.48 24.70
CA ALA A 113 -2.61 4.16 24.75
C ALA A 113 -2.93 3.11 25.83
N GLY A 114 -3.94 3.37 26.62
CA GLY A 114 -4.43 2.44 27.64
C GLY A 114 -5.27 1.31 27.05
N MET A 115 -5.61 0.33 27.86
CA MET A 115 -6.42 -0.85 27.48
C MET A 115 -7.79 -0.46 26.91
N VAL A 116 -8.42 0.59 27.44
CA VAL A 116 -9.73 1.07 26.97
C VAL A 116 -9.63 1.59 25.53
N THR A 117 -8.59 2.33 25.21
CA THR A 117 -8.35 2.86 23.86
C THR A 117 -8.12 1.71 22.87
N ILE A 118 -7.31 0.73 23.25
CA ILE A 118 -7.04 -0.46 22.42
C ILE A 118 -8.32 -1.25 22.18
N ASP A 119 -9.14 -1.45 23.21
CA ASP A 119 -10.42 -2.16 23.08
C ASP A 119 -11.41 -1.41 22.17
N ASN A 120 -11.46 -0.09 22.26
CA ASN A 120 -12.30 0.73 21.38
C ASN A 120 -11.86 0.63 19.91
N ILE A 121 -10.57 0.65 19.65
CA ILE A 121 -10.02 0.42 18.30
C ILE A 121 -10.37 -0.99 17.82
N ARG A 122 -10.18 -1.99 18.63
CA ARG A 122 -10.53 -3.38 18.32
C ARG A 122 -12.02 -3.52 17.94
N ARG A 123 -12.92 -2.90 18.69
CA ARG A 123 -14.36 -2.90 18.41
C ARG A 123 -14.69 -2.21 17.10
N THR A 124 -14.03 -1.10 16.80
CA THR A 124 -14.19 -0.39 15.53
C THR A 124 -13.77 -1.27 14.34
N LEU A 125 -12.60 -1.90 14.43
CA LEU A 125 -12.11 -2.81 13.39
C LEU A 125 -13.02 -4.04 13.25
N SER A 126 -13.49 -4.60 14.34
CA SER A 126 -14.44 -5.72 14.35
C SER A 126 -15.74 -5.36 13.63
N SER A 127 -16.28 -4.19 13.88
CA SER A 127 -17.47 -3.67 13.21
C SER A 127 -17.27 -3.52 11.71
N PHE A 128 -16.11 -3.01 11.30
CA PHE A 128 -15.75 -2.84 9.89
C PHE A 128 -15.64 -4.17 9.16
N PHE A 129 -14.94 -5.14 9.72
CA PHE A 129 -14.73 -6.44 9.07
C PHE A 129 -15.94 -7.37 9.16
N ALA A 130 -16.86 -7.14 10.08
CA ALA A 130 -18.14 -7.86 10.15
C ALA A 130 -19.18 -7.36 9.14
N TRP A 131 -19.01 -6.15 8.66
CA TRP A 131 -19.87 -5.53 7.66
C TRP A 131 -19.50 -6.01 6.26
#